data_98957198126f5aebd05803d60c32fb77
#
_entry.id   98957198126f5aebd05803d60c32fb77
#
_cell.length_a   1.000
_cell.length_b   1.000
_cell.length_c   1.000
_cell.angle_alpha   90.00
_cell.angle_beta   90.00
_cell.angle_gamma   90.00
#
_symmetry.space_group_name_H-M   'P 1'
#
loop_
_entity.id
_entity.type
_entity.pdbx_description
1 polymer ?
#
loop_
_entity_poly.entity_id
_entity_poly.type
_entity_poly.pdbx_seq_one_letter_code
_entity_poly.pdbx_strand_id
1 'polypeptide(L)'
;MEISKPKPLLNTMDRVSEILFGIIMALTFTCSIGIANAKNTEIRQLIIAAISCNIAWGLVDAIGYIVSTIVQRSRNKTILDSVLTTSDADKARKYISDSLPPSIASVLEVAELEQMRKKLANLPGSTLQVRLTTRDLKRSVMIFFLMFISAFPIVIPFIFIRDTQLALRISNMVAIVLMFFCGWSLAKYVGSNKWLMSFGLTLVGIVLVLITIALGG
;
A
#
# COMPACT_ATOMS: atom_id res chain seq x y z
N MET A 1 -9.43 30.03 16.07
CA MET A 1 -10.11 29.06 15.20
C MET A 1 -9.05 28.56 14.21
N GLU A 2 -8.31 27.51 14.58
CA GLU A 2 -7.26 26.96 13.72
C GLU A 2 -7.93 26.24 12.55
N ILE A 3 -7.72 26.76 11.35
CA ILE A 3 -8.22 26.14 10.10
C ILE A 3 -7.42 24.84 9.95
N SER A 4 -8.00 23.73 10.42
CA SER A 4 -7.43 22.40 10.23
C SER A 4 -7.22 22.17 8.73
N LYS A 5 -5.94 22.09 8.31
CA LYS A 5 -5.57 21.74 6.93
C LYS A 5 -6.30 20.47 6.52
N PRO A 6 -6.92 20.43 5.33
CA PRO A 6 -7.62 19.24 4.88
C PRO A 6 -6.65 18.06 4.88
N LYS A 7 -7.02 17.00 5.61
CA LYS A 7 -6.20 15.77 5.66
C LYS A 7 -6.00 15.24 4.24
N PRO A 8 -4.76 14.92 3.83
CA PRO A 8 -4.48 14.40 2.50
C PRO A 8 -5.29 13.12 2.22
N LEU A 9 -5.60 12.85 0.97
CA LEU A 9 -6.36 11.66 0.56
C LEU A 9 -5.64 10.38 0.96
N LEU A 10 -4.34 10.29 0.66
CA LEU A 10 -3.45 9.22 1.10
C LEU A 10 -2.35 9.83 1.96
N ASN A 11 -1.94 9.15 3.01
CA ASN A 11 -0.76 9.52 3.77
C ASN A 11 0.52 9.24 2.96
N THR A 12 1.66 9.74 3.41
CA THR A 12 2.93 9.57 2.68
C THR A 12 3.35 8.11 2.60
N MET A 13 3.09 7.33 3.66
CA MET A 13 3.40 5.90 3.69
C MET A 13 2.62 5.13 2.63
N ASP A 14 1.29 5.33 2.56
CA ASP A 14 0.44 4.67 1.57
C ASP A 14 0.93 4.99 0.14
N ARG A 15 1.23 6.27 -0.14
CA ARG A 15 1.73 6.66 -1.47
C ARG A 15 3.05 5.98 -1.84
N VAL A 16 4.01 5.97 -0.91
CA VAL A 16 5.32 5.36 -1.17
C VAL A 16 5.20 3.85 -1.33
N SER A 17 4.32 3.21 -0.56
CA SER A 17 4.06 1.77 -0.68
C SER A 17 3.46 1.42 -2.04
N GLU A 18 2.46 2.17 -2.53
CA GLU A 18 1.85 1.94 -3.84
C GLU A 18 2.85 2.14 -4.99
N ILE A 19 3.68 3.18 -4.91
CA ILE A 19 4.76 3.42 -5.87
C ILE A 19 5.77 2.26 -5.84
N LEU A 20 6.17 1.81 -4.65
CA LEU A 20 7.09 0.70 -4.47
C LEU A 20 6.55 -0.60 -5.05
N PHE A 21 5.28 -0.92 -4.80
CA PHE A 21 4.63 -2.10 -5.39
C PHE A 21 4.61 -2.04 -6.90
N GLY A 22 4.24 -0.91 -7.50
CA GLY A 22 4.25 -0.75 -8.94
C GLY A 22 5.66 -0.89 -9.56
N ILE A 23 6.71 -0.40 -8.88
CA ILE A 23 8.10 -0.57 -9.30
C ILE A 23 8.49 -2.06 -9.24
N ILE A 24 8.21 -2.75 -8.13
CA ILE A 24 8.53 -4.17 -7.96
C ILE A 24 7.79 -5.02 -9.00
N MET A 25 6.51 -4.75 -9.24
CA MET A 25 5.72 -5.47 -10.24
C MET A 25 6.29 -5.27 -11.64
N ALA A 26 6.59 -4.03 -12.04
CA ALA A 26 7.19 -3.76 -13.34
C ALA A 26 8.56 -4.43 -13.48
N LEU A 27 9.40 -4.37 -12.43
CA LEU A 27 10.73 -4.99 -12.40
C LEU A 27 10.66 -6.51 -12.58
N THR A 28 9.87 -7.18 -11.74
CA THR A 28 9.75 -8.66 -11.79
C THR A 28 9.19 -9.11 -13.10
N PHE A 29 8.21 -8.38 -13.66
CA PHE A 29 7.59 -8.71 -14.92
C PHE A 29 8.56 -8.53 -16.10
N THR A 30 9.28 -7.39 -16.19
CA THR A 30 10.25 -7.15 -17.26
C THR A 30 11.41 -8.14 -17.19
N CYS A 31 11.89 -8.48 -15.99
CA CYS A 31 12.92 -9.53 -15.82
C CYS A 31 12.41 -10.90 -16.30
N SER A 32 11.23 -11.33 -15.89
CA SER A 32 10.71 -12.67 -16.23
C SER A 32 10.49 -12.88 -17.73
N ILE A 33 10.00 -11.86 -18.45
CA ILE A 33 9.79 -11.97 -19.91
C ILE A 33 11.09 -11.79 -20.68
N GLY A 34 11.96 -10.87 -20.26
CA GLY A 34 13.24 -10.63 -20.91
C GLY A 34 14.09 -11.90 -20.99
N ILE A 35 13.98 -12.75 -20.00
CA ILE A 35 14.70 -14.02 -19.89
C ILE A 35 14.07 -15.09 -20.79
N ALA A 36 12.74 -15.25 -20.73
CA ALA A 36 12.04 -16.33 -21.46
C ALA A 36 12.17 -16.22 -22.98
N ASN A 37 12.32 -15.00 -23.53
CA ASN A 37 12.20 -14.74 -24.96
C ASN A 37 13.22 -13.72 -25.51
N ALA A 38 14.38 -13.56 -24.91
CA ALA A 38 15.37 -12.55 -25.25
C ALA A 38 15.79 -12.50 -26.75
N LYS A 39 15.57 -13.58 -27.49
CA LYS A 39 15.92 -13.66 -28.93
C LYS A 39 14.77 -13.36 -29.91
N ASN A 40 13.51 -13.48 -29.45
CA ASN A 40 12.34 -13.47 -30.36
C ASN A 40 11.18 -12.55 -29.93
N THR A 41 11.25 -11.89 -28.76
CA THR A 41 10.16 -11.02 -28.32
C THR A 41 10.33 -9.61 -28.84
N GLU A 42 9.35 -9.12 -29.58
CA GLU A 42 9.30 -7.72 -29.97
C GLU A 42 9.20 -6.82 -28.73
N ILE A 43 10.02 -5.75 -28.66
CA ILE A 43 10.03 -4.75 -27.59
C ILE A 43 8.61 -4.24 -27.31
N ARG A 44 7.80 -4.06 -28.35
CA ARG A 44 6.40 -3.66 -28.22
C ARG A 44 5.58 -4.60 -27.35
N GLN A 45 5.76 -5.91 -27.47
CA GLN A 45 5.05 -6.92 -26.65
C GLN A 45 5.46 -6.82 -25.20
N LEU A 46 6.75 -6.59 -24.91
CA LEU A 46 7.26 -6.36 -23.55
C LEU A 46 6.63 -5.13 -22.89
N ILE A 47 6.56 -4.00 -23.63
CA ILE A 47 5.95 -2.77 -23.13
C ILE A 47 4.46 -2.99 -22.83
N ILE A 48 3.71 -3.56 -23.79
CA ILE A 48 2.27 -3.81 -23.61
C ILE A 48 2.03 -4.72 -22.41
N ALA A 49 2.80 -5.77 -22.26
CA ALA A 49 2.64 -6.74 -21.21
C ALA A 49 2.99 -6.13 -19.82
N ALA A 50 4.06 -5.34 -19.71
CA ALA A 50 4.42 -4.64 -18.48
C ALA A 50 3.32 -3.64 -18.05
N ILE A 51 2.82 -2.85 -18.99
CA ILE A 51 1.76 -1.86 -18.72
C ILE A 51 0.45 -2.58 -18.34
N SER A 52 0.06 -3.62 -19.08
CA SER A 52 -1.16 -4.40 -18.79
C SER A 52 -1.11 -5.05 -17.41
N CYS A 53 0.04 -5.59 -17.03
CA CYS A 53 0.26 -6.15 -15.70
C CYS A 53 0.05 -5.09 -14.61
N ASN A 54 0.63 -3.90 -14.77
CA ASN A 54 0.45 -2.81 -13.79
C ASN A 54 -0.98 -2.27 -13.76
N ILE A 55 -1.70 -2.24 -14.88
CA ILE A 55 -3.12 -1.91 -14.91
C ILE A 55 -3.92 -2.94 -14.08
N ALA A 56 -3.69 -4.23 -14.33
CA ALA A 56 -4.40 -5.29 -13.62
C ALA A 56 -4.16 -5.22 -12.10
N TRP A 57 -2.90 -5.12 -11.68
CA TRP A 57 -2.55 -5.02 -10.27
C TRP A 57 -3.01 -3.71 -9.63
N GLY A 58 -2.92 -2.58 -10.34
CA GLY A 58 -3.47 -1.32 -9.85
C GLY A 58 -4.98 -1.39 -9.61
N LEU A 59 -5.73 -2.13 -10.45
CA LEU A 59 -7.15 -2.41 -10.22
C LEU A 59 -7.36 -3.31 -9.00
N VAL A 60 -6.55 -4.35 -8.83
CA VAL A 60 -6.60 -5.25 -7.66
C VAL A 60 -6.40 -4.46 -6.37
N ASP A 61 -5.39 -3.60 -6.30
CA ASP A 61 -5.11 -2.78 -5.11
C ASP A 61 -6.20 -1.75 -4.86
N ALA A 62 -6.71 -1.11 -5.90
CA ALA A 62 -7.82 -0.17 -5.79
C ALA A 62 -9.10 -0.83 -5.25
N ILE A 63 -9.42 -2.04 -5.73
CA ILE A 63 -10.55 -2.84 -5.24
C ILE A 63 -10.27 -3.35 -3.82
N GLY A 64 -9.06 -3.85 -3.55
CA GLY A 64 -8.61 -4.31 -2.25
C GLY A 64 -8.75 -3.22 -1.17
N TYR A 65 -8.40 -1.98 -1.51
CA TYR A 65 -8.61 -0.83 -0.63
C TYR A 65 -10.10 -0.61 -0.30
N ILE A 66 -11.00 -0.71 -1.29
CA ILE A 66 -12.45 -0.57 -1.08
C ILE A 66 -12.95 -1.68 -0.16
N VAL A 67 -12.58 -2.94 -0.45
CA VAL A 67 -12.99 -4.10 0.35
C VAL A 67 -12.48 -3.97 1.79
N SER A 68 -11.21 -3.67 1.99
CA SER A 68 -10.63 -3.51 3.33
C SER A 68 -11.28 -2.35 4.10
N THR A 69 -11.65 -1.26 3.43
CA THR A 69 -12.38 -0.15 4.04
C THR A 69 -13.77 -0.57 4.52
N ILE A 70 -14.51 -1.34 3.72
CA ILE A 70 -15.83 -1.87 4.10
C ILE A 70 -15.70 -2.82 5.29
N VAL A 71 -14.76 -3.77 5.22
CA VAL A 71 -14.51 -4.75 6.29
C VAL A 71 -14.14 -4.05 7.59
N GLN A 72 -13.24 -3.05 7.54
CA GLN A 72 -12.85 -2.30 8.74
C GLN A 72 -14.03 -1.54 9.36
N ARG A 73 -14.87 -0.90 8.54
CA ARG A 73 -16.06 -0.20 9.01
C ARG A 73 -17.09 -1.16 9.59
N SER A 74 -17.30 -2.32 8.95
CA SER A 74 -18.18 -3.37 9.44
C SER A 74 -17.70 -3.90 10.79
N ARG A 75 -16.41 -4.19 10.92
CA ARG A 75 -15.81 -4.62 12.19
C ARG A 75 -16.01 -3.58 13.30
N ASN A 76 -15.73 -2.31 13.03
CA ASN A 76 -15.92 -1.24 13.99
C ASN A 76 -17.39 -1.11 14.43
N LYS A 77 -18.32 -1.28 13.49
CA LYS A 77 -19.74 -1.30 13.79
C LYS A 77 -20.11 -2.49 14.69
N THR A 78 -19.66 -3.70 14.37
CA THR A 78 -19.91 -4.90 15.16
C THR A 78 -19.40 -4.76 16.59
N ILE A 79 -18.19 -4.19 16.77
CA ILE A 79 -17.64 -3.92 18.11
C ILE A 79 -18.53 -2.95 18.87
N LEU A 80 -18.96 -1.84 18.25
CA LEU A 80 -19.85 -0.89 18.90
C LEU A 80 -21.20 -1.52 19.25
N ASP A 81 -21.81 -2.24 18.32
CA ASP A 81 -23.08 -2.93 18.56
C ASP A 81 -22.96 -3.92 19.74
N SER A 82 -21.83 -4.65 19.84
CA SER A 82 -21.55 -5.55 20.97
C SER A 82 -21.42 -4.79 22.30
N VAL A 83 -20.78 -3.62 22.30
CA VAL A 83 -20.65 -2.77 23.49
C VAL A 83 -21.99 -2.21 23.93
N LEU A 84 -22.86 -1.83 22.98
CA LEU A 84 -24.16 -1.20 23.26
C LEU A 84 -25.25 -2.20 23.67
N THR A 85 -25.20 -3.40 23.11
CA THR A 85 -26.23 -4.44 23.38
C THR A 85 -25.96 -5.26 24.64
N THR A 86 -24.72 -5.27 25.12
CA THR A 86 -24.33 -6.01 26.31
C THR A 86 -24.78 -5.28 27.57
N SER A 87 -25.61 -5.93 28.39
CA SER A 87 -26.07 -5.42 29.71
C SER A 87 -24.97 -5.49 30.78
N ASP A 88 -23.98 -6.36 30.62
CA ASP A 88 -22.84 -6.56 31.50
C ASP A 88 -21.73 -5.53 31.20
N ALA A 89 -21.49 -4.62 32.16
CA ALA A 89 -20.50 -3.56 32.01
C ALA A 89 -19.06 -4.10 31.89
N ASP A 90 -18.75 -5.24 32.53
CA ASP A 90 -17.41 -5.84 32.46
C ASP A 90 -17.15 -6.42 31.06
N LYS A 91 -18.10 -7.09 30.47
CA LYS A 91 -18.01 -7.59 29.10
C LYS A 91 -17.91 -6.44 28.09
N ALA A 92 -18.69 -5.39 28.29
CA ALA A 92 -18.60 -4.20 27.39
C ALA A 92 -17.21 -3.54 27.45
N ARG A 93 -16.62 -3.40 28.66
CA ARG A 93 -15.25 -2.90 28.82
C ARG A 93 -14.22 -3.82 28.17
N LYS A 94 -14.39 -5.12 28.27
CA LYS A 94 -13.55 -6.11 27.62
C LYS A 94 -13.59 -5.97 26.10
N TYR A 95 -14.75 -5.83 25.46
CA TYR A 95 -14.86 -5.57 24.02
C TYR A 95 -14.13 -4.31 23.59
N ILE A 96 -14.17 -3.24 24.39
CA ILE A 96 -13.40 -2.02 24.12
C ILE A 96 -11.90 -2.30 24.22
N SER A 97 -11.45 -2.92 25.30
CA SER A 97 -10.03 -3.25 25.52
C SER A 97 -9.49 -4.15 24.42
N ASP A 98 -10.20 -5.21 24.02
CA ASP A 98 -9.81 -6.15 22.96
C ASP A 98 -9.77 -5.49 21.56
N SER A 99 -10.44 -4.35 21.38
CA SER A 99 -10.41 -3.58 20.13
C SER A 99 -9.24 -2.62 20.02
N LEU A 100 -8.55 -2.36 21.13
CA LEU A 100 -7.39 -1.44 21.18
C LEU A 100 -6.07 -2.18 20.96
N PRO A 101 -5.02 -1.48 20.49
CA PRO A 101 -3.68 -2.05 20.49
C PRO A 101 -3.28 -2.50 21.90
N PRO A 102 -2.60 -3.66 22.04
CA PRO A 102 -2.24 -4.21 23.37
C PRO A 102 -1.46 -3.23 24.25
N SER A 103 -0.58 -2.42 23.67
CA SER A 103 0.19 -1.38 24.37
C SER A 103 -0.68 -0.27 24.96
N ILE A 104 -1.81 0.05 24.32
CA ILE A 104 -2.76 1.05 24.80
C ILE A 104 -3.68 0.42 25.83
N ALA A 105 -4.21 -0.78 25.53
CA ALA A 105 -5.09 -1.50 26.43
C ALA A 105 -4.45 -1.78 27.82
N SER A 106 -3.13 -2.05 27.85
CA SER A 106 -2.40 -2.37 29.08
C SER A 106 -2.21 -1.20 30.04
N VAL A 107 -2.32 0.05 29.56
CA VAL A 107 -2.14 1.26 30.40
C VAL A 107 -3.47 1.91 30.80
N LEU A 108 -4.58 1.47 30.23
CA LEU A 108 -5.90 2.03 30.53
C LEU A 108 -6.48 1.41 31.82
N GLU A 109 -6.94 2.28 32.72
CA GLU A 109 -7.65 1.88 33.93
C GLU A 109 -9.12 1.53 33.64
N VAL A 110 -9.71 0.74 34.55
CA VAL A 110 -11.13 0.34 34.45
C VAL A 110 -12.06 1.56 34.38
N ALA A 111 -11.72 2.64 35.11
CA ALA A 111 -12.48 3.88 35.10
C ALA A 111 -12.46 4.57 33.72
N GLU A 112 -11.33 4.53 33.02
CA GLU A 112 -11.18 5.12 31.70
C GLU A 112 -11.95 4.32 30.63
N LEU A 113 -11.89 2.99 30.70
CA LEU A 113 -12.69 2.11 29.84
C LEU A 113 -14.21 2.35 30.06
N GLU A 114 -14.63 2.60 31.29
CA GLU A 114 -16.03 2.93 31.58
C GLU A 114 -16.45 4.30 31.04
N GLN A 115 -15.54 5.29 31.10
CA GLN A 115 -15.80 6.57 30.46
C GLN A 115 -15.90 6.45 28.94
N MET A 116 -15.06 5.61 28.32
CA MET A 116 -15.13 5.30 26.90
C MET A 116 -16.48 4.65 26.55
N ARG A 117 -16.92 3.66 27.33
CA ARG A 117 -18.22 2.99 27.15
C ARG A 117 -19.37 3.99 27.16
N LYS A 118 -19.41 4.89 28.16
CA LYS A 118 -20.44 5.94 28.25
C LYS A 118 -20.42 6.92 27.08
N LYS A 119 -19.22 7.31 26.60
CA LYS A 119 -19.08 8.16 25.42
C LYS A 119 -19.55 7.45 24.16
N LEU A 120 -19.23 6.17 23.99
CA LEU A 120 -19.67 5.36 22.86
C LEU A 120 -21.20 5.20 22.84
N ALA A 121 -21.84 5.02 24.01
CA ALA A 121 -23.30 4.94 24.13
C ALA A 121 -24.02 6.23 23.70
N ASN A 122 -23.36 7.37 23.80
CA ASN A 122 -23.92 8.68 23.42
C ASN A 122 -23.60 9.08 21.98
N LEU A 123 -22.91 8.21 21.20
CA LEU A 123 -22.64 8.52 19.79
C LEU A 123 -23.94 8.46 18.96
N PRO A 124 -24.18 9.45 18.09
CA PRO A 124 -25.32 9.39 17.19
C PRO A 124 -25.17 8.16 16.25
N GLY A 125 -26.23 7.37 16.10
CA GLY A 125 -26.24 6.12 15.34
C GLY A 125 -25.87 6.25 13.86
N SER A 126 -25.84 7.50 13.34
CA SER A 126 -25.34 7.81 11.99
C SER A 126 -23.82 7.78 11.86
N THR A 127 -23.07 7.77 12.98
CA THR A 127 -21.61 7.94 12.98
C THR A 127 -20.89 6.67 12.48
N LEU A 128 -21.54 5.50 12.49
CA LEU A 128 -20.94 4.21 12.10
C LEU A 128 -21.72 3.54 10.96
N GLN A 129 -22.09 4.30 9.95
CA GLN A 129 -22.65 3.70 8.75
C GLN A 129 -21.57 3.03 7.91
N VAL A 130 -21.78 1.75 7.58
CA VAL A 130 -20.95 0.99 6.62
C VAL A 130 -21.34 1.46 5.22
N ARG A 131 -20.87 2.65 4.82
CA ARG A 131 -21.12 3.23 3.50
C ARG A 131 -19.82 3.70 2.89
N LEU A 132 -19.64 3.44 1.62
CA LEU A 132 -18.57 4.04 0.83
C LEU A 132 -18.84 5.54 0.66
N THR A 133 -17.80 6.32 0.85
CA THR A 133 -17.82 7.77 0.64
C THR A 133 -17.14 8.15 -0.67
N THR A 134 -17.46 9.32 -1.22
CA THR A 134 -16.75 9.86 -2.38
C THR A 134 -15.23 9.97 -2.13
N ARG A 135 -14.85 10.17 -0.86
CA ARG A 135 -13.44 10.22 -0.47
C ARG A 135 -12.76 8.85 -0.61
N ASP A 136 -13.45 7.77 -0.30
CA ASP A 136 -12.92 6.40 -0.46
C ASP A 136 -12.73 6.07 -1.93
N LEU A 137 -13.68 6.45 -2.78
CA LEU A 137 -13.55 6.27 -4.22
C LEU A 137 -12.38 7.08 -4.80
N LYS A 138 -12.21 8.34 -4.39
CA LYS A 138 -11.06 9.14 -4.80
C LYS A 138 -9.73 8.55 -4.36
N ARG A 139 -9.67 7.92 -3.17
CA ARG A 139 -8.48 7.21 -2.69
C ARG A 139 -8.17 5.98 -3.54
N SER A 140 -9.18 5.16 -3.81
CA SER A 140 -9.06 3.98 -4.66
C SER A 140 -8.54 4.33 -6.05
N VAL A 141 -9.09 5.36 -6.69
CA VAL A 141 -8.60 5.87 -7.98
C VAL A 141 -7.16 6.39 -7.88
N MET A 142 -6.80 7.06 -6.80
CA MET A 142 -5.43 7.54 -6.58
C MET A 142 -4.44 6.39 -6.41
N ILE A 143 -4.80 5.32 -5.70
CA ILE A 143 -4.01 4.08 -5.56
C ILE A 143 -3.73 3.49 -6.95
N PHE A 144 -4.77 3.29 -7.75
CA PHE A 144 -4.63 2.82 -9.12
C PHE A 144 -3.63 3.64 -9.94
N PHE A 145 -3.77 4.97 -9.93
CA PHE A 145 -2.89 5.85 -10.71
C PHE A 145 -1.45 5.88 -10.19
N LEU A 146 -1.24 5.81 -8.87
CA LEU A 146 0.11 5.75 -8.31
C LEU A 146 0.84 4.50 -8.79
N MET A 147 0.19 3.34 -8.72
CA MET A 147 0.75 2.08 -9.18
C MET A 147 0.98 2.08 -10.70
N PHE A 148 0.01 2.52 -11.48
CA PHE A 148 0.11 2.61 -12.92
C PHE A 148 1.25 3.53 -13.38
N ILE A 149 1.34 4.74 -12.83
CA ILE A 149 2.36 5.73 -13.22
C ILE A 149 3.77 5.30 -12.80
N SER A 150 3.91 4.57 -11.68
CA SER A 150 5.21 4.12 -11.19
C SER A 150 5.91 3.13 -12.13
N ALA A 151 5.18 2.47 -13.02
CA ALA A 151 5.74 1.58 -14.04
C ALA A 151 6.44 2.33 -15.19
N PHE A 152 6.02 3.57 -15.51
CA PHE A 152 6.53 4.27 -16.69
C PHE A 152 8.06 4.47 -16.70
N PRO A 153 8.71 4.91 -15.62
CA PRO A 153 10.17 5.06 -15.63
C PRO A 153 10.91 3.78 -16.00
N ILE A 154 10.35 2.61 -15.64
CA ILE A 154 10.92 1.29 -15.90
C ILE A 154 10.72 0.88 -17.35
N VAL A 155 9.62 1.29 -17.97
CA VAL A 155 9.27 0.97 -19.37
C VAL A 155 9.96 1.93 -20.35
N ILE A 156 10.28 3.15 -19.96
CA ILE A 156 10.91 4.17 -20.82
C ILE A 156 12.15 3.65 -21.57
N PRO A 157 13.12 2.94 -20.97
CA PRO A 157 14.27 2.42 -21.68
C PRO A 157 13.93 1.58 -22.92
N PHE A 158 12.85 0.80 -22.86
CA PHE A 158 12.41 -0.03 -24.00
C PHE A 158 11.86 0.78 -25.18
N ILE A 159 11.47 2.03 -24.96
CA ILE A 159 10.98 2.92 -26.02
C ILE A 159 12.17 3.49 -26.83
N PHE A 160 13.26 3.82 -26.15
CA PHE A 160 14.41 4.52 -26.76
C PHE A 160 15.53 3.58 -27.19
N ILE A 161 15.63 2.37 -26.62
CA ILE A 161 16.73 1.44 -26.83
C ILE A 161 16.20 0.23 -27.61
N ARG A 162 16.75 0.04 -28.84
CA ARG A 162 16.35 -1.09 -29.73
C ARG A 162 16.92 -2.44 -29.28
N ASP A 163 18.09 -2.41 -28.62
CA ASP A 163 18.66 -3.63 -28.06
C ASP A 163 17.91 -4.02 -26.78
N THR A 164 17.18 -5.12 -26.84
CA THR A 164 16.35 -5.62 -25.75
C THR A 164 17.17 -5.92 -24.49
N GLN A 165 18.38 -6.47 -24.64
CA GLN A 165 19.24 -6.79 -23.49
C GLN A 165 19.74 -5.53 -22.79
N LEU A 166 20.15 -4.54 -23.56
CA LEU A 166 20.59 -3.25 -23.01
C LEU A 166 19.42 -2.49 -22.37
N ALA A 167 18.25 -2.47 -23.03
CA ALA A 167 17.04 -1.86 -22.50
C ALA A 167 16.65 -2.48 -21.15
N LEU A 168 16.74 -3.80 -21.02
CA LEU A 168 16.44 -4.57 -19.79
C LEU A 168 17.41 -4.23 -18.66
N ARG A 169 18.71 -4.16 -18.93
CA ARG A 169 19.71 -3.77 -17.93
C ARG A 169 19.48 -2.35 -17.42
N ILE A 170 19.21 -1.41 -18.31
CA ILE A 170 18.95 0.00 -17.95
C ILE A 170 17.64 0.11 -17.18
N SER A 171 16.59 -0.61 -17.60
CA SER A 171 15.31 -0.70 -16.87
C SER A 171 15.49 -1.20 -15.43
N ASN A 172 16.27 -2.26 -15.25
CA ASN A 172 16.57 -2.80 -13.91
C ASN A 172 17.36 -1.79 -13.05
N MET A 173 18.33 -1.08 -13.64
CA MET A 173 19.03 -0.01 -12.91
C MET A 173 18.10 1.13 -12.49
N VAL A 174 17.20 1.56 -13.37
CA VAL A 174 16.19 2.59 -13.06
C VAL A 174 15.31 2.13 -11.91
N ALA A 175 14.83 0.88 -11.93
CA ALA A 175 14.00 0.33 -10.85
C ALA A 175 14.75 0.32 -9.51
N ILE A 176 16.01 -0.12 -9.48
CA ILE A 176 16.86 -0.15 -8.28
C ILE A 176 17.06 1.27 -7.71
N VAL A 177 17.32 2.26 -8.57
CA VAL A 177 17.46 3.67 -8.16
C VAL A 177 16.14 4.20 -7.57
N LEU A 178 15.02 3.90 -8.20
CA LEU A 178 13.70 4.29 -7.69
C LEU A 178 13.41 3.65 -6.33
N MET A 179 13.78 2.39 -6.12
CA MET A 179 13.64 1.71 -4.83
C MET A 179 14.48 2.38 -3.74
N PHE A 180 15.68 2.87 -4.08
CA PHE A 180 16.50 3.68 -3.16
C PHE A 180 15.75 4.94 -2.71
N PHE A 181 15.16 5.70 -3.65
CA PHE A 181 14.40 6.91 -3.33
C PHE A 181 13.10 6.61 -2.55
N CYS A 182 12.44 5.50 -2.83
CA CYS A 182 11.30 5.02 -2.02
C CYS A 182 11.73 4.75 -0.59
N GLY A 183 12.87 4.07 -0.38
CA GLY A 183 13.45 3.82 0.94
C GLY A 183 13.78 5.10 1.69
N TRP A 184 14.36 6.08 0.98
CA TRP A 184 14.66 7.40 1.55
C TRP A 184 13.39 8.14 2.02
N SER A 185 12.36 8.14 1.18
CA SER A 185 11.07 8.76 1.52
C SER A 185 10.39 8.07 2.68
N LEU A 186 10.40 6.73 2.71
CA LEU A 186 9.80 5.93 3.77
C LEU A 186 10.52 6.16 5.11
N ALA A 187 11.85 6.16 5.12
CA ALA A 187 12.65 6.42 6.30
C ALA A 187 12.37 7.80 6.92
N LYS A 188 12.20 8.81 6.06
CA LYS A 188 11.83 10.16 6.49
C LYS A 188 10.47 10.20 7.18
N TYR A 189 9.52 9.37 6.73
CA TYR A 189 8.19 9.29 7.32
C TYR A 189 8.17 8.53 8.64
N VAL A 190 8.91 7.41 8.71
CA VAL A 190 8.97 6.54 9.91
C VAL A 190 9.92 7.09 10.98
N GLY A 191 10.76 8.10 10.64
CA GLY A 191 11.78 8.62 11.57
C GLY A 191 12.98 7.68 11.74
N SER A 192 13.20 6.76 10.78
CA SER A 192 14.31 5.80 10.80
C SER A 192 15.55 6.34 10.07
N ASN A 193 16.66 5.60 10.15
CA ASN A 193 17.89 5.93 9.43
C ASN A 193 17.67 5.84 7.93
N LYS A 194 17.80 6.97 7.23
CA LYS A 194 17.53 7.11 5.78
C LYS A 194 18.41 6.20 4.94
N TRP A 195 19.69 6.10 5.29
CA TRP A 195 20.63 5.26 4.57
C TRP A 195 20.31 3.77 4.72
N LEU A 196 20.03 3.34 5.96
CA LEU A 196 19.71 1.93 6.24
C LEU A 196 18.45 1.49 5.47
N MET A 197 17.40 2.31 5.48
CA MET A 197 16.14 2.01 4.81
C MET A 197 16.31 2.03 3.28
N SER A 198 17.06 3.01 2.75
CA SER A 198 17.33 3.10 1.30
C SER A 198 18.14 1.92 0.80
N PHE A 199 19.25 1.60 1.47
CA PHE A 199 20.06 0.42 1.11
C PHE A 199 19.32 -0.89 1.32
N GLY A 200 18.47 -1.00 2.35
CA GLY A 200 17.63 -2.17 2.57
C GLY A 200 16.68 -2.43 1.40
N LEU A 201 15.94 -1.41 0.94
CA LEU A 201 15.07 -1.54 -0.23
C LEU A 201 15.84 -1.74 -1.54
N THR A 202 17.01 -1.11 -1.69
CA THR A 202 17.90 -1.35 -2.81
C THR A 202 18.36 -2.80 -2.86
N LEU A 203 18.74 -3.37 -1.71
CA LEU A 203 19.15 -4.77 -1.60
C LEU A 203 18.00 -5.72 -2.00
N VAL A 204 16.76 -5.43 -1.55
CA VAL A 204 15.58 -6.18 -1.99
C VAL A 204 15.45 -6.17 -3.51
N GLY A 205 15.60 -5.00 -4.15
CA GLY A 205 15.55 -4.87 -5.61
C GLY A 205 16.64 -5.69 -6.31
N ILE A 206 17.87 -5.64 -5.81
CA ILE A 206 19.00 -6.43 -6.34
C ILE A 206 18.71 -7.93 -6.21
N VAL A 207 18.25 -8.38 -5.04
CA VAL A 207 17.91 -9.79 -4.80
C VAL A 207 16.81 -10.26 -5.75
N LEU A 208 15.77 -9.46 -5.97
CA LEU A 208 14.71 -9.77 -6.92
C LEU A 208 15.24 -9.94 -8.34
N VAL A 209 16.11 -9.04 -8.80
CA VAL A 209 16.77 -9.16 -10.12
C VAL A 209 17.61 -10.44 -10.19
N LEU A 210 18.42 -10.72 -9.17
CA LEU A 210 19.27 -11.91 -9.15
C LEU A 210 18.46 -13.21 -9.13
N ILE A 211 17.38 -13.26 -8.34
CA ILE A 211 16.48 -14.43 -8.31
C ILE A 211 15.85 -14.64 -9.69
N THR A 212 15.38 -13.57 -10.33
CA THR A 212 14.75 -13.68 -11.66
C THR A 212 15.75 -14.18 -12.70
N ILE A 213 16.98 -13.67 -12.67
CA ILE A 213 18.07 -14.16 -13.53
C ILE A 213 18.40 -15.63 -13.24
N ALA A 214 18.46 -16.04 -11.98
CA ALA A 214 18.79 -17.42 -11.60
C ALA A 214 17.70 -18.43 -11.97
N LEU A 215 16.43 -18.02 -12.03
CA LEU A 215 15.30 -18.90 -12.34
C LEU A 215 15.06 -19.10 -13.84
N GLY A 216 15.72 -18.41 -14.70
CA GLY A 216 15.46 -18.57 -16.14
C GLY A 216 16.27 -17.66 -17.05
N GLY A 217 17.28 -16.97 -16.51
CA GLY A 217 18.16 -16.04 -17.22
C GLY A 217 19.30 -16.69 -17.92
#